data_76391c8253947caaf8e37ceabe47c8ed
#
_entry.id   76391c8253947caaf8e37ceabe47c8ed
#
_cell.length_a   1.000
_cell.length_b   1.000
_cell.length_c   1.000
_cell.angle_alpha   90.00
_cell.angle_beta   90.00
_cell.angle_gamma   90.00
#
_symmetry.space_group_name_H-M   'P 1'
#
loop_
_entity.id
_entity.type
_entity.pdbx_description
1 polymer ?
#
loop_
_entity_poly.entity_id
_entity_poly.type
_entity_poly.pdbx_seq_one_letter_code
_entity_poly.pdbx_strand_id
1 'polypeptide(L)'
;MDRIYPDEELLELFDIWMKDQGFTAQTQKAYLGDVRLFLAAVAPKSLGKLEALDVMRFLTQMRQGGAGDSTRNRYLSSIRTFFNALIEHKYADNNPALHLKKSKVERNSLPSYLDEHVLSAFLESIEGKYQIRNVAMFLLMSYAGLRVSELHRLNIADFNRSSHMLQVYGKGRKWRSVPLPESLVQILIMALTERIDPRKTVEQAFFVSQFGRRISTRMIQKIAEANFAQLKTEFSELQGKSFSSHKLRHTFATMQVIAGTDIRTLQELLGHASIQTTQIYTHVGDKQKQEAMNRVVPKLPKSVLRGTGG
;
A
#
# COMPACT_ATOMS: atom_id res chain seq x y z
N MET A 1 -5.85 -15.38 42.23
CA MET A 1 -6.63 -14.12 42.27
C MET A 1 -6.68 -13.57 40.86
N ASP A 2 -7.86 -13.63 40.20
CA ASP A 2 -8.04 -13.03 38.89
C ASP A 2 -7.94 -11.51 39.02
N ARG A 3 -6.79 -10.95 38.68
CA ARG A 3 -6.65 -9.49 38.60
C ARG A 3 -7.51 -9.00 37.43
N ILE A 4 -8.54 -8.22 37.73
CA ILE A 4 -9.38 -7.57 36.72
C ILE A 4 -8.71 -6.23 36.40
N TYR A 5 -8.20 -6.12 35.22
CA TYR A 5 -7.65 -4.86 34.69
C TYR A 5 -8.71 -4.20 33.81
N PRO A 6 -8.85 -2.87 33.85
CA PRO A 6 -9.71 -2.16 32.92
C PRO A 6 -9.21 -2.35 31.47
N ASP A 7 -10.13 -2.52 30.53
CA ASP A 7 -9.80 -2.69 29.11
C ASP A 7 -8.92 -1.55 28.56
N GLU A 8 -9.15 -0.33 29.07
CA GLU A 8 -8.37 0.86 28.65
C GLU A 8 -6.90 0.75 29.07
N GLU A 9 -6.60 0.26 30.26
CA GLU A 9 -5.22 0.05 30.72
C GLU A 9 -4.51 -0.99 29.85
N LEU A 10 -5.19 -2.06 29.51
CA LEU A 10 -4.65 -3.13 28.66
C LEU A 10 -4.39 -2.65 27.23
N LEU A 11 -5.27 -1.80 26.70
CA LEU A 11 -5.12 -1.20 25.38
C LEU A 11 -3.99 -0.18 25.35
N GLU A 12 -3.81 0.59 26.42
CA GLU A 12 -2.69 1.53 26.57
C GLU A 12 -1.35 0.79 26.64
N LEU A 13 -1.25 -0.24 27.46
CA LEU A 13 -0.07 -1.12 27.50
C LEU A 13 0.25 -1.66 26.13
N PHE A 14 -0.75 -2.17 25.41
CA PHE A 14 -0.56 -2.73 24.07
C PHE A 14 -0.10 -1.68 23.06
N ASP A 15 -0.63 -0.45 23.14
CA ASP A 15 -0.22 0.64 22.27
C ASP A 15 1.24 1.04 22.51
N ILE A 16 1.64 1.17 23.78
CA ILE A 16 3.01 1.47 24.18
C ILE A 16 3.96 0.36 23.71
N TRP A 17 3.60 -0.90 23.98
CA TRP A 17 4.39 -2.06 23.56
C TRP A 17 4.56 -2.11 22.03
N MET A 18 3.50 -1.90 21.27
CA MET A 18 3.60 -1.87 19.80
C MET A 18 4.51 -0.74 19.30
N LYS A 19 4.51 0.42 19.97
CA LYS A 19 5.41 1.53 19.64
C LYS A 19 6.86 1.16 19.89
N ASP A 20 7.15 0.55 21.02
CA ASP A 20 8.48 0.05 21.39
C ASP A 20 8.97 -1.00 20.40
N GLN A 21 8.12 -1.95 20.02
CA GLN A 21 8.41 -2.99 19.01
C GLN A 21 8.49 -2.43 17.57
N GLY A 22 8.35 -1.12 17.37
CA GLY A 22 8.50 -0.45 16.06
C GLY A 22 7.37 -0.71 15.07
N PHE A 23 6.16 -1.08 15.53
CA PHE A 23 4.98 -1.20 14.69
C PHE A 23 4.63 0.15 14.05
N THR A 24 4.19 0.11 12.79
CA THR A 24 3.75 1.34 12.11
C THR A 24 2.46 1.88 12.74
N ALA A 25 2.27 3.20 12.74
CA ALA A 25 1.06 3.84 13.25
C ALA A 25 -0.24 3.26 12.63
N GLN A 26 -0.18 2.85 11.36
CA GLN A 26 -1.32 2.20 10.69
C GLN A 26 -1.61 0.81 11.27
N THR A 27 -0.57 0.03 11.56
CA THR A 27 -0.72 -1.30 12.18
C THR A 27 -1.22 -1.16 13.60
N GLN A 28 -0.68 -0.22 14.38
CA GLN A 28 -1.12 0.09 15.74
C GLN A 28 -2.62 0.41 15.76
N LYS A 29 -3.05 1.36 14.93
CA LYS A 29 -4.47 1.74 14.82
C LYS A 29 -5.37 0.56 14.46
N ALA A 30 -4.96 -0.27 13.51
CA ALA A 30 -5.73 -1.44 13.10
C ALA A 30 -5.82 -2.48 14.22
N TYR A 31 -4.70 -2.80 14.87
CA TYR A 31 -4.65 -3.81 15.93
C TYR A 31 -5.39 -3.36 17.19
N LEU A 32 -5.25 -2.11 17.60
CA LEU A 32 -6.05 -1.54 18.71
C LEU A 32 -7.55 -1.62 18.43
N GLY A 33 -7.97 -1.27 17.20
CA GLY A 33 -9.37 -1.38 16.81
C GLY A 33 -9.89 -2.82 16.86
N ASP A 34 -9.07 -3.76 16.38
CA ASP A 34 -9.40 -5.19 16.40
C ASP A 34 -9.54 -5.73 17.83
N VAL A 35 -8.59 -5.37 18.72
CA VAL A 35 -8.59 -5.81 20.10
C VAL A 35 -9.76 -5.21 20.88
N ARG A 36 -10.11 -3.93 20.67
CA ARG A 36 -11.31 -3.34 21.27
C ARG A 36 -12.57 -4.10 20.92
N LEU A 37 -12.75 -4.45 19.64
CA LEU A 37 -13.89 -5.24 19.19
C LEU A 37 -13.92 -6.62 19.87
N PHE A 38 -12.76 -7.25 20.02
CA PHE A 38 -12.64 -8.55 20.68
C PHE A 38 -13.00 -8.46 22.16
N LEU A 39 -12.42 -7.51 22.92
CA LEU A 39 -12.70 -7.32 24.35
C LEU A 39 -14.18 -7.03 24.59
N ALA A 40 -14.78 -6.17 23.79
CA ALA A 40 -16.23 -5.90 23.87
C ALA A 40 -17.09 -7.14 23.58
N ALA A 41 -16.66 -8.02 22.69
CA ALA A 41 -17.41 -9.23 22.35
C ALA A 41 -17.31 -10.35 23.39
N VAL A 42 -16.24 -10.36 24.21
CA VAL A 42 -16.02 -11.38 25.25
C VAL A 42 -16.43 -10.91 26.66
N ALA A 43 -16.77 -9.62 26.82
CA ALA A 43 -17.25 -9.09 28.07
C ALA A 43 -18.52 -9.80 28.52
N PRO A 44 -18.72 -10.03 29.83
CA PRO A 44 -17.90 -9.62 31.00
C PRO A 44 -16.84 -10.66 31.42
N LYS A 45 -16.39 -11.56 30.53
CA LYS A 45 -15.46 -12.64 30.89
C LYS A 45 -14.07 -12.05 31.17
N SER A 46 -13.46 -12.38 32.30
CA SER A 46 -12.12 -11.93 32.67
C SER A 46 -11.05 -12.56 31.77
N LEU A 47 -9.93 -11.85 31.53
CA LEU A 47 -8.83 -12.30 30.63
C LEU A 47 -8.30 -13.70 31.00
N GLY A 48 -8.13 -13.98 32.29
CA GLY A 48 -7.61 -15.27 32.75
C GLY A 48 -8.52 -16.47 32.48
N LYS A 49 -9.80 -16.21 32.16
CA LYS A 49 -10.81 -17.24 31.84
C LYS A 49 -11.05 -17.38 30.34
N LEU A 50 -10.36 -16.57 29.49
CA LEU A 50 -10.53 -16.65 28.07
C LEU A 50 -9.81 -17.88 27.48
N GLU A 51 -10.56 -18.60 26.67
CA GLU A 51 -10.12 -19.84 26.03
C GLU A 51 -10.09 -19.69 24.50
N ALA A 52 -9.47 -20.63 23.82
CA ALA A 52 -9.46 -20.69 22.36
C ALA A 52 -10.88 -20.65 21.76
N LEU A 53 -11.86 -21.22 22.46
CA LEU A 53 -13.26 -21.22 22.02
C LEU A 53 -13.85 -19.81 21.96
N ASP A 54 -13.49 -18.92 22.91
CA ASP A 54 -13.98 -17.53 22.91
C ASP A 54 -13.43 -16.76 21.68
N VAL A 55 -12.15 -16.94 21.39
CA VAL A 55 -11.53 -16.36 20.17
C VAL A 55 -12.20 -16.93 18.92
N MET A 56 -12.49 -18.24 18.87
CA MET A 56 -13.17 -18.85 17.72
C MET A 56 -14.58 -18.31 17.55
N ARG A 57 -15.35 -18.14 18.62
CA ARG A 57 -16.70 -17.54 18.59
C ARG A 57 -16.65 -16.12 18.03
N PHE A 58 -15.75 -15.29 18.53
CA PHE A 58 -15.56 -13.94 18.01
C PHE A 58 -15.23 -13.94 16.50
N LEU A 59 -14.26 -14.76 16.07
CA LEU A 59 -13.89 -14.85 14.67
C LEU A 59 -15.03 -15.34 13.77
N THR A 60 -15.88 -16.25 14.29
CA THR A 60 -17.08 -16.74 13.60
C THR A 60 -18.13 -15.64 13.49
N GLN A 61 -18.38 -14.90 14.56
CA GLN A 61 -19.29 -13.76 14.57
C GLN A 61 -18.87 -12.69 13.56
N MET A 62 -17.57 -12.35 13.50
CA MET A 62 -17.05 -11.40 12.51
C MET A 62 -17.28 -11.90 11.07
N ARG A 63 -17.12 -13.19 10.83
CA ARG A 63 -17.39 -13.80 9.53
C ARG A 63 -18.88 -13.73 9.15
N GLN A 64 -19.77 -14.00 10.08
CA GLN A 64 -21.23 -13.86 9.87
C GLN A 64 -21.61 -12.40 9.59
N GLY A 65 -20.90 -11.44 10.18
CA GLY A 65 -21.00 -10.01 9.88
C GLY A 65 -20.35 -9.56 8.56
N GLY A 66 -19.92 -10.51 7.71
CA GLY A 66 -19.38 -10.22 6.37
C GLY A 66 -17.85 -10.03 6.31
N ALA A 67 -17.11 -10.29 7.38
CA ALA A 67 -15.66 -10.24 7.34
C ALA A 67 -15.07 -11.39 6.51
N GLY A 68 -14.33 -11.05 5.44
CA GLY A 68 -13.62 -12.04 4.64
C GLY A 68 -12.43 -12.68 5.38
N ASP A 69 -11.89 -13.78 4.83
CA ASP A 69 -10.80 -14.56 5.43
C ASP A 69 -9.54 -13.73 5.74
N SER A 70 -9.21 -12.78 4.89
CA SER A 70 -8.08 -11.87 5.13
C SER A 70 -8.29 -11.00 6.39
N THR A 71 -9.51 -10.48 6.58
CA THR A 71 -9.89 -9.68 7.75
C THR A 71 -9.93 -10.54 9.01
N ARG A 72 -10.52 -11.74 8.91
CA ARG A 72 -10.50 -12.75 10.00
C ARG A 72 -9.07 -13.08 10.42
N ASN A 73 -8.17 -13.30 9.48
CA ASN A 73 -6.76 -13.60 9.76
C ASN A 73 -6.03 -12.41 10.40
N ARG A 74 -6.43 -11.18 10.10
CA ARG A 74 -5.92 -9.97 10.75
C ARG A 74 -6.41 -9.92 12.20
N TYR A 75 -7.70 -10.14 12.47
CA TYR A 75 -8.23 -10.24 13.84
C TYR A 75 -7.47 -11.28 14.68
N LEU A 76 -7.26 -12.47 14.13
CA LEU A 76 -6.49 -13.51 14.83
C LEU A 76 -5.05 -13.09 15.11
N SER A 77 -4.43 -12.36 14.16
CA SER A 77 -3.06 -11.86 14.35
C SER A 77 -2.99 -10.77 15.41
N SER A 78 -3.94 -9.82 15.43
CA SER A 78 -3.99 -8.74 16.43
C SER A 78 -4.26 -9.27 17.84
N ILE A 79 -5.22 -10.21 18.01
CA ILE A 79 -5.50 -10.85 19.29
C ILE A 79 -4.28 -11.64 19.78
N ARG A 80 -3.64 -12.41 18.91
CA ARG A 80 -2.43 -13.16 19.27
C ARG A 80 -1.30 -12.25 19.72
N THR A 81 -1.08 -11.14 19.00
CA THR A 81 -0.05 -10.15 19.33
C THR A 81 -0.36 -9.45 20.65
N PHE A 82 -1.63 -9.13 20.91
CA PHE A 82 -2.10 -8.54 22.16
C PHE A 82 -1.80 -9.44 23.36
N PHE A 83 -2.20 -10.70 23.31
CA PHE A 83 -1.91 -11.63 24.41
C PHE A 83 -0.42 -11.90 24.61
N ASN A 84 0.38 -11.88 23.53
CA ASN A 84 1.85 -11.96 23.68
C ASN A 84 2.41 -10.77 24.46
N ALA A 85 1.93 -9.55 24.18
CA ALA A 85 2.32 -8.36 24.94
C ALA A 85 1.89 -8.46 26.41
N LEU A 86 0.67 -8.95 26.69
CA LEU A 86 0.18 -9.14 28.05
C LEU A 86 1.00 -10.18 28.82
N ILE A 87 1.40 -11.27 28.20
CA ILE A 87 2.25 -12.32 28.82
C ILE A 87 3.62 -11.76 29.14
N GLU A 88 4.25 -11.05 28.22
CA GLU A 88 5.55 -10.43 28.39
C GLU A 88 5.56 -9.49 29.62
N HIS A 89 4.47 -8.78 29.86
CA HIS A 89 4.33 -7.85 30.98
C HIS A 89 3.57 -8.43 32.18
N LYS A 90 3.33 -9.76 32.23
CA LYS A 90 2.68 -10.49 33.35
C LYS A 90 1.25 -10.06 33.66
N TYR A 91 0.51 -9.60 32.64
CA TYR A 91 -0.93 -9.32 32.71
C TYR A 91 -1.79 -10.54 32.34
N ALA A 92 -1.21 -11.53 31.66
CA ALA A 92 -1.85 -12.78 31.32
C ALA A 92 -0.85 -13.95 31.45
N ASP A 93 -1.36 -15.14 31.75
CA ASP A 93 -0.54 -16.36 31.88
C ASP A 93 -0.48 -17.19 30.58
N ASN A 94 -1.51 -17.06 29.73
CA ASN A 94 -1.61 -17.81 28.49
C ASN A 94 -2.14 -16.97 27.32
N ASN A 95 -1.96 -17.49 26.11
CA ASN A 95 -2.47 -16.87 24.90
C ASN A 95 -3.54 -17.77 24.26
N PRO A 96 -4.85 -17.45 24.41
CA PRO A 96 -5.93 -18.27 23.86
C PRO A 96 -5.94 -18.34 22.32
N ALA A 97 -5.22 -17.42 21.64
CA ALA A 97 -5.12 -17.39 20.19
C ALA A 97 -3.89 -18.14 19.63
N LEU A 98 -3.00 -18.68 20.49
CA LEU A 98 -1.68 -19.17 20.08
C LEU A 98 -1.77 -20.29 19.04
N HIS A 99 -2.60 -21.28 19.26
CA HIS A 99 -2.69 -22.49 18.43
C HIS A 99 -3.77 -22.43 17.36
N LEU A 100 -4.55 -21.34 17.29
CA LEU A 100 -5.59 -21.19 16.28
C LEU A 100 -4.96 -20.97 14.89
N LYS A 101 -5.43 -21.74 13.91
CA LYS A 101 -4.93 -21.64 12.55
C LYS A 101 -5.60 -20.50 11.77
N LYS A 102 -4.82 -19.85 10.93
CA LYS A 102 -5.34 -18.90 9.94
C LYS A 102 -6.20 -19.64 8.90
N SER A 103 -7.29 -19.02 8.46
CA SER A 103 -8.05 -19.51 7.31
C SER A 103 -7.17 -19.49 6.06
N LYS A 104 -7.32 -20.49 5.22
CA LYS A 104 -6.78 -20.42 3.86
C LYS A 104 -7.50 -19.29 3.13
N VAL A 105 -6.75 -18.26 2.75
CA VAL A 105 -7.27 -17.21 1.86
C VAL A 105 -7.23 -17.80 0.46
N GLU A 106 -8.39 -18.17 -0.08
CA GLU A 106 -8.47 -18.54 -1.48
C GLU A 106 -8.10 -17.33 -2.33
N ARG A 107 -6.96 -17.42 -2.99
CA ARG A 107 -6.53 -16.42 -3.99
C ARG A 107 -7.18 -16.73 -5.35
N ASN A 108 -8.46 -17.06 -5.34
CA ASN A 108 -9.21 -17.44 -6.55
C ASN A 108 -9.56 -16.24 -7.45
N SER A 109 -9.19 -15.04 -7.10
CA SER A 109 -9.21 -13.94 -8.06
C SER A 109 -7.90 -13.96 -8.84
N LEU A 110 -7.98 -14.26 -10.14
CA LEU A 110 -6.91 -13.91 -11.07
C LEU A 110 -6.41 -12.50 -10.71
N PRO A 111 -5.08 -12.27 -10.65
CA PRO A 111 -4.55 -10.95 -10.36
C PRO A 111 -5.21 -9.96 -11.33
N SER A 112 -6.12 -9.15 -10.83
CA SER A 112 -6.80 -8.19 -11.69
C SER A 112 -5.83 -7.03 -11.93
N TYR A 113 -5.09 -7.13 -13.00
CA TYR A 113 -4.32 -6.03 -13.58
C TYR A 113 -5.16 -5.33 -14.64
N LEU A 114 -4.77 -4.15 -15.02
CA LEU A 114 -5.32 -3.45 -16.18
C LEU A 114 -4.48 -3.87 -17.38
N ASP A 115 -5.13 -4.36 -18.44
CA ASP A 115 -4.45 -4.50 -19.72
C ASP A 115 -4.04 -3.11 -20.27
N GLU A 116 -3.21 -3.11 -21.30
CA GLU A 116 -2.64 -1.87 -21.85
C GLU A 116 -3.74 -0.93 -22.37
N HIS A 117 -4.79 -1.46 -22.97
CA HIS A 117 -5.89 -0.67 -23.51
C HIS A 117 -6.68 0.03 -22.38
N VAL A 118 -7.06 -0.70 -21.33
CA VAL A 118 -7.77 -0.14 -20.18
C VAL A 118 -6.88 0.83 -19.40
N LEU A 119 -5.57 0.54 -19.27
CA LEU A 119 -4.65 1.48 -18.63
C LEU A 119 -4.53 2.79 -19.43
N SER A 120 -4.44 2.71 -20.77
CA SER A 120 -4.41 3.90 -21.62
C SER A 120 -5.68 4.72 -21.47
N ALA A 121 -6.85 4.09 -21.55
CA ALA A 121 -8.13 4.75 -21.35
C ALA A 121 -8.23 5.38 -19.95
N PHE A 122 -7.75 4.70 -18.91
CA PHE A 122 -7.69 5.26 -17.56
C PHE A 122 -6.84 6.53 -17.48
N LEU A 123 -5.67 6.53 -18.11
CA LEU A 123 -4.80 7.70 -18.11
C LEU A 123 -5.38 8.84 -18.96
N GLU A 124 -6.07 8.53 -20.03
CA GLU A 124 -6.73 9.51 -20.92
C GLU A 124 -7.99 10.11 -20.27
N SER A 125 -8.69 9.38 -19.40
CA SER A 125 -9.85 9.88 -18.66
C SER A 125 -9.52 10.91 -17.58
N ILE A 126 -8.23 11.11 -17.28
CA ILE A 126 -7.80 12.08 -16.27
C ILE A 126 -7.81 13.47 -16.87
N GLU A 127 -8.71 14.31 -16.39
CA GLU A 127 -8.94 15.66 -16.87
C GLU A 127 -8.87 16.71 -15.75
N GLY A 128 -8.99 17.99 -16.14
CA GLY A 128 -9.14 19.12 -15.24
C GLY A 128 -7.83 19.77 -14.80
N LYS A 129 -7.94 20.79 -13.95
CA LYS A 129 -6.83 21.68 -13.53
C LYS A 129 -5.56 20.97 -13.05
N TYR A 130 -5.67 19.76 -12.53
CA TYR A 130 -4.54 19.02 -11.94
C TYR A 130 -4.17 17.77 -12.77
N GLN A 131 -4.49 17.79 -14.05
CA GLN A 131 -4.31 16.66 -14.97
C GLN A 131 -2.88 16.13 -14.96
N ILE A 132 -1.89 16.97 -15.23
CA ILE A 132 -0.47 16.58 -15.31
C ILE A 132 -0.01 15.94 -14.00
N ARG A 133 -0.33 16.55 -12.85
CA ARG A 133 -0.03 15.98 -11.53
C ARG A 133 -0.65 14.60 -11.36
N ASN A 134 -1.93 14.44 -11.71
CA ASN A 134 -2.66 13.19 -11.50
C ASN A 134 -2.16 12.10 -12.45
N VAL A 135 -1.90 12.42 -13.72
CA VAL A 135 -1.28 11.52 -14.69
C VAL A 135 0.10 11.07 -14.22
N ALA A 136 0.96 12.01 -13.78
CA ALA A 136 2.28 11.68 -13.25
C ALA A 136 2.23 10.71 -12.06
N MET A 137 1.30 10.93 -11.12
CA MET A 137 1.09 10.03 -9.98
C MET A 137 0.75 8.60 -10.43
N PHE A 138 -0.18 8.45 -11.36
CA PHE A 138 -0.63 7.12 -11.78
C PHE A 138 0.35 6.44 -12.73
N LEU A 139 1.10 7.20 -13.53
CA LEU A 139 2.22 6.66 -14.30
C LEU A 139 3.33 6.12 -13.38
N LEU A 140 3.68 6.82 -12.30
CA LEU A 140 4.62 6.28 -11.30
C LEU A 140 4.12 4.98 -10.66
N MET A 141 2.82 4.83 -10.47
CA MET A 141 2.26 3.58 -9.93
C MET A 141 2.24 2.44 -10.95
N SER A 142 1.90 2.74 -12.22
CA SER A 142 1.71 1.74 -13.28
C SER A 142 2.97 1.42 -14.09
N TYR A 143 3.97 2.30 -14.11
CA TYR A 143 5.21 2.12 -14.87
C TYR A 143 6.51 2.17 -14.06
N ALA A 144 6.46 2.64 -12.81
CA ALA A 144 7.58 2.57 -11.86
C ALA A 144 7.23 1.75 -10.60
N GLY A 145 6.02 1.22 -10.52
CA GLY A 145 5.57 0.29 -9.48
C GLY A 145 5.50 0.88 -8.08
N LEU A 146 5.31 2.20 -7.92
CA LEU A 146 5.22 2.82 -6.60
C LEU A 146 3.93 2.41 -5.87
N ARG A 147 4.04 2.25 -4.54
CA ARG A 147 2.86 2.16 -3.67
C ARG A 147 2.27 3.55 -3.42
N VAL A 148 0.98 3.63 -3.15
CA VAL A 148 0.34 4.92 -2.80
C VAL A 148 1.02 5.61 -1.61
N SER A 149 1.51 4.86 -0.64
CA SER A 149 2.24 5.40 0.51
C SER A 149 3.66 5.86 0.18
N GLU A 150 4.30 5.27 -0.82
CA GLU A 150 5.60 5.69 -1.34
C GLU A 150 5.43 6.98 -2.14
N LEU A 151 4.42 7.04 -2.99
CA LEU A 151 4.06 8.23 -3.75
C LEU A 151 3.74 9.43 -2.83
N HIS A 152 2.97 9.19 -1.75
CA HIS A 152 2.68 10.21 -0.74
C HIS A 152 3.95 10.78 -0.11
N ARG A 153 4.96 9.94 0.18
CA ARG A 153 6.20 10.37 0.85
C ARG A 153 7.22 11.02 -0.07
N LEU A 154 7.04 10.88 -1.39
CA LEU A 154 8.00 11.35 -2.37
C LEU A 154 8.26 12.85 -2.22
N ASN A 155 9.54 13.24 -2.18
CA ASN A 155 10.00 14.61 -2.15
C ASN A 155 10.61 15.01 -3.50
N ILE A 156 10.77 16.30 -3.73
CA ILE A 156 11.42 16.82 -4.94
C ILE A 156 12.87 16.30 -5.03
N ALA A 157 13.58 16.28 -3.90
CA ALA A 157 14.97 15.82 -3.85
C ALA A 157 15.15 14.33 -4.16
N ASP A 158 14.08 13.51 -4.08
CA ASP A 158 14.13 12.09 -4.39
C ASP A 158 14.18 11.81 -5.91
N PHE A 159 13.94 12.82 -6.74
CA PHE A 159 13.99 12.73 -8.19
C PHE A 159 15.27 13.38 -8.75
N ASN A 160 16.14 12.55 -9.32
CA ASN A 160 17.31 13.02 -10.02
C ASN A 160 17.04 13.04 -11.53
N ARG A 161 16.82 14.25 -12.05
CA ARG A 161 16.52 14.49 -13.46
C ARG A 161 17.66 14.05 -14.39
N SER A 162 18.91 14.32 -14.01
CA SER A 162 20.07 14.09 -14.88
C SER A 162 20.42 12.62 -15.02
N SER A 163 20.22 11.82 -13.96
CA SER A 163 20.47 10.37 -13.98
C SER A 163 19.22 9.55 -14.27
N HIS A 164 18.05 10.17 -14.46
CA HIS A 164 16.74 9.51 -14.65
C HIS A 164 16.42 8.51 -13.53
N MET A 165 16.76 8.86 -12.28
CA MET A 165 16.60 7.98 -11.14
C MET A 165 15.61 8.56 -10.12
N LEU A 166 14.80 7.68 -9.55
CA LEU A 166 13.90 8.00 -8.47
C LEU A 166 14.29 7.20 -7.23
N GLN A 167 14.55 7.91 -6.11
CA GLN A 167 14.81 7.28 -4.81
C GLN A 167 13.48 7.07 -4.09
N VAL A 168 13.18 5.83 -3.71
CA VAL A 168 11.88 5.47 -3.13
C VAL A 168 12.08 4.88 -1.75
N TYR A 169 11.48 5.53 -0.74
CA TYR A 169 11.48 5.05 0.64
C TYR A 169 10.32 4.09 0.88
N GLY A 170 10.65 2.79 1.00
CA GLY A 170 9.69 1.70 1.03
C GLY A 170 9.36 1.15 2.43
N LYS A 171 8.70 -0.01 2.43
CA LYS A 171 8.37 -0.78 3.64
C LYS A 171 9.66 -1.28 4.30
N GLY A 172 9.68 -1.26 5.65
CA GLY A 172 10.85 -1.69 6.43
C GLY A 172 11.97 -0.66 6.49
N ARG A 173 11.66 0.63 6.23
CA ARG A 173 12.62 1.75 6.29
C ARG A 173 13.80 1.60 5.32
N LYS A 174 13.58 0.96 4.16
CA LYS A 174 14.61 0.73 3.14
C LYS A 174 14.41 1.63 1.94
N TRP A 175 15.50 2.19 1.43
CA TRP A 175 15.54 2.92 0.18
C TRP A 175 15.79 1.97 -0.99
N ARG A 176 15.20 2.28 -2.13
CA ARG A 176 15.54 1.67 -3.42
C ARG A 176 15.60 2.72 -4.51
N SER A 177 16.46 2.50 -5.48
CA SER A 177 16.55 3.31 -6.68
C SER A 177 15.70 2.68 -7.79
N VAL A 178 14.87 3.49 -8.43
CA VAL A 178 14.04 3.09 -9.56
C VAL A 178 14.47 3.93 -10.77
N PRO A 179 15.06 3.31 -11.80
CA PRO A 179 15.36 4.00 -13.05
C PRO A 179 14.05 4.32 -13.79
N LEU A 180 14.00 5.47 -14.43
CA LEU A 180 12.82 5.95 -15.13
C LEU A 180 13.07 6.04 -16.65
N PRO A 181 12.14 5.57 -17.49
CA PRO A 181 12.16 5.86 -18.91
C PRO A 181 12.04 7.36 -19.16
N GLU A 182 12.63 7.84 -20.26
CA GLU A 182 12.63 9.26 -20.65
C GLU A 182 11.24 9.89 -20.65
N SER A 183 10.24 9.22 -21.23
CA SER A 183 8.86 9.69 -21.27
C SER A 183 8.28 9.95 -19.87
N LEU A 184 8.64 9.13 -18.87
CA LEU A 184 8.21 9.32 -17.51
C LEU A 184 8.96 10.48 -16.83
N VAL A 185 10.24 10.66 -17.15
CA VAL A 185 11.03 11.80 -16.69
C VAL A 185 10.42 13.12 -17.18
N GLN A 186 10.02 13.20 -18.43
CA GLN A 186 9.40 14.40 -19.00
C GLN A 186 8.09 14.77 -18.30
N ILE A 187 7.22 13.81 -18.05
CA ILE A 187 5.98 14.05 -17.29
C ILE A 187 6.25 14.52 -15.87
N LEU A 188 7.27 13.99 -15.20
CA LEU A 188 7.63 14.43 -13.86
C LEU A 188 8.15 15.87 -13.86
N ILE A 189 8.90 16.25 -14.88
CA ILE A 189 9.36 17.64 -15.07
C ILE A 189 8.16 18.57 -15.26
N MET A 190 7.21 18.21 -16.15
CA MET A 190 5.99 18.98 -16.35
C MET A 190 5.19 19.11 -15.04
N ALA A 191 5.05 18.01 -14.29
CA ALA A 191 4.35 18.02 -13.00
C ALA A 191 5.03 18.92 -11.97
N LEU A 192 6.34 19.07 -12.01
CA LEU A 192 7.08 20.02 -11.16
C LEU A 192 6.92 21.46 -11.64
N THR A 193 6.90 21.69 -12.95
CA THR A 193 6.68 23.04 -13.53
C THR A 193 5.29 23.57 -13.19
N GLU A 194 4.25 22.72 -13.27
CA GLU A 194 2.87 23.06 -12.91
C GLU A 194 2.55 22.88 -11.43
N ARG A 195 3.57 22.59 -10.61
CA ARG A 195 3.37 22.34 -9.20
C ARG A 195 2.83 23.59 -8.50
N ILE A 196 1.71 23.44 -7.83
CA ILE A 196 1.11 24.52 -7.04
C ILE A 196 2.09 24.94 -5.94
N ASP A 197 2.17 26.23 -5.68
CA ASP A 197 2.95 26.76 -4.59
C ASP A 197 2.53 26.16 -3.25
N PRO A 198 3.48 25.62 -2.50
CA PRO A 198 3.16 25.02 -1.22
C PRO A 198 2.73 26.09 -0.21
N ARG A 199 1.72 25.76 0.60
CA ARG A 199 1.25 26.65 1.66
C ARG A 199 2.35 27.02 2.66
N LYS A 200 3.32 26.12 2.84
CA LYS A 200 4.53 26.37 3.65
C LYS A 200 5.73 26.24 2.74
N THR A 201 6.62 27.19 2.74
CA THR A 201 7.86 27.22 1.93
C THR A 201 8.77 26.01 2.16
N VAL A 202 8.69 25.41 3.36
CA VAL A 202 9.45 24.21 3.75
C VAL A 202 8.84 22.88 3.24
N GLU A 203 7.68 22.90 2.56
CA GLU A 203 7.06 21.66 2.05
C GLU A 203 7.83 21.11 0.86
N GLN A 204 8.49 19.99 1.05
CA GLN A 204 9.34 19.33 0.06
C GLN A 204 8.59 18.25 -0.75
N ALA A 205 7.29 18.04 -0.51
CA ALA A 205 6.53 17.02 -1.20
C ALA A 205 6.60 17.19 -2.72
N PHE A 206 6.84 16.11 -3.44
CA PHE A 206 6.79 16.12 -4.91
C PHE A 206 5.38 16.49 -5.39
N PHE A 207 4.37 15.85 -4.83
CA PHE A 207 2.98 16.10 -5.15
C PHE A 207 2.26 16.84 -4.01
N VAL A 208 1.65 17.97 -4.36
CA VAL A 208 0.85 18.78 -3.44
C VAL A 208 -0.63 18.76 -3.82
N SER A 209 -1.50 18.88 -2.82
CA SER A 209 -2.95 19.00 -3.00
C SER A 209 -3.31 20.41 -3.48
N GLN A 210 -4.57 20.62 -3.87
CA GLN A 210 -5.11 21.96 -4.19
C GLN A 210 -4.94 23.01 -3.08
N PHE A 211 -4.65 22.58 -1.85
CA PHE A 211 -4.42 23.45 -0.69
C PHE A 211 -2.93 23.72 -0.42
N GLY A 212 -2.02 23.37 -1.36
CA GLY A 212 -0.58 23.54 -1.18
C GLY A 212 0.03 22.68 -0.07
N ARG A 213 -0.59 21.57 0.31
CA ARG A 213 -0.07 20.61 1.30
C ARG A 213 0.27 19.29 0.60
N ARG A 214 1.19 18.53 1.16
CA ARG A 214 1.47 17.15 0.71
C ARG A 214 0.16 16.40 0.44
N ILE A 215 0.01 15.84 -0.75
CA ILE A 215 -1.20 15.09 -1.11
C ILE A 215 -1.35 13.84 -0.24
N SER A 216 -2.52 13.63 0.35
CA SER A 216 -2.74 12.47 1.21
C SER A 216 -2.97 11.19 0.39
N THR A 217 -2.61 10.03 0.97
CA THR A 217 -2.90 8.71 0.38
C THR A 217 -4.38 8.53 0.07
N ARG A 218 -5.27 9.04 0.93
CA ARG A 218 -6.72 8.99 0.73
C ARG A 218 -7.16 9.84 -0.48
N MET A 219 -6.54 11.01 -0.70
CA MET A 219 -6.85 11.84 -1.87
C MET A 219 -6.40 11.14 -3.16
N ILE A 220 -5.20 10.56 -3.20
CA ILE A 220 -4.71 9.78 -4.35
C ILE A 220 -5.66 8.64 -4.67
N GLN A 221 -6.12 7.90 -3.65
CA GLN A 221 -7.09 6.82 -3.81
C GLN A 221 -8.42 7.31 -4.35
N LYS A 222 -8.97 8.42 -3.80
CA LYS A 222 -10.22 9.01 -4.29
C LYS A 222 -10.14 9.47 -5.74
N ILE A 223 -9.02 10.07 -6.16
CA ILE A 223 -8.81 10.46 -7.55
C ILE A 223 -8.80 9.21 -8.44
N ALA A 224 -8.10 8.15 -8.04
CA ALA A 224 -8.11 6.89 -8.79
C ALA A 224 -9.51 6.27 -8.87
N GLU A 225 -10.25 6.21 -7.76
CA GLU A 225 -11.60 5.67 -7.69
C GLU A 225 -12.58 6.44 -8.59
N ALA A 226 -12.50 7.77 -8.61
CA ALA A 226 -13.35 8.61 -9.46
C ALA A 226 -13.12 8.34 -10.96
N ASN A 227 -11.85 8.29 -11.40
CA ASN A 227 -11.51 7.99 -12.79
C ASN A 227 -11.87 6.54 -13.16
N PHE A 228 -11.69 5.56 -12.27
CA PHE A 228 -12.16 4.20 -12.52
C PHE A 228 -13.69 4.08 -12.58
N ALA A 229 -14.42 4.87 -11.81
CA ALA A 229 -15.87 4.89 -11.88
C ALA A 229 -16.36 5.36 -13.25
N GLN A 230 -15.71 6.37 -13.83
CA GLN A 230 -15.99 6.85 -15.18
C GLN A 230 -15.72 5.74 -16.22
N LEU A 231 -14.56 5.07 -16.17
CA LEU A 231 -14.25 3.97 -17.08
C LEU A 231 -15.26 2.82 -17.06
N LYS A 232 -15.85 2.52 -15.90
CA LYS A 232 -16.88 1.48 -15.79
C LYS A 232 -18.14 1.78 -16.59
N THR A 233 -18.41 3.04 -16.90
CA THR A 233 -19.53 3.41 -17.77
C THR A 233 -19.22 3.19 -19.25
N GLU A 234 -17.93 3.22 -19.62
CA GLU A 234 -17.43 3.08 -20.98
C GLU A 234 -17.09 1.63 -21.33
N PHE A 235 -16.61 0.85 -20.35
CA PHE A 235 -16.14 -0.53 -20.54
C PHE A 235 -16.99 -1.52 -19.75
N SER A 236 -17.87 -2.24 -20.42
CA SER A 236 -18.79 -3.21 -19.80
C SER A 236 -18.06 -4.35 -19.06
N GLU A 237 -16.89 -4.76 -19.55
CA GLU A 237 -16.05 -5.78 -18.91
C GLU A 237 -15.47 -5.35 -17.56
N LEU A 238 -15.53 -4.08 -17.22
CA LEU A 238 -15.10 -3.53 -15.93
C LEU A 238 -16.23 -3.49 -14.91
N GLN A 239 -17.47 -3.73 -15.32
CA GLN A 239 -18.61 -3.79 -14.40
C GLN A 239 -18.43 -4.92 -13.39
N GLY A 240 -18.80 -4.66 -12.13
CA GLY A 240 -18.62 -5.64 -11.05
C GLY A 240 -17.17 -5.78 -10.52
N LYS A 241 -16.16 -5.29 -11.26
CA LYS A 241 -14.77 -5.30 -10.78
C LYS A 241 -14.50 -4.11 -9.87
N SER A 242 -13.87 -4.37 -8.71
CA SER A 242 -13.37 -3.29 -7.85
C SER A 242 -11.98 -2.85 -8.31
N PHE A 243 -11.78 -1.57 -8.55
CA PHE A 243 -10.48 -1.01 -8.90
C PHE A 243 -9.96 -0.14 -7.77
N SER A 244 -8.70 -0.29 -7.48
CA SER A 244 -8.00 0.49 -6.48
C SER A 244 -6.61 0.87 -7.00
N SER A 245 -6.00 1.88 -6.40
CA SER A 245 -4.64 2.28 -6.73
C SER A 245 -3.62 1.14 -6.66
N HIS A 246 -3.87 0.10 -5.85
CA HIS A 246 -3.02 -1.10 -5.82
C HIS A 246 -2.98 -1.86 -7.14
N LYS A 247 -4.05 -1.82 -7.94
CA LYS A 247 -4.09 -2.50 -9.24
C LYS A 247 -3.13 -1.91 -10.25
N LEU A 248 -2.88 -0.59 -10.20
CA LEU A 248 -1.87 0.05 -11.04
C LEU A 248 -0.47 -0.55 -10.80
N ARG A 249 -0.12 -0.78 -9.54
CA ARG A 249 1.15 -1.44 -9.23
C ARG A 249 1.15 -2.92 -9.63
N HIS A 250 0.03 -3.62 -9.55
CA HIS A 250 -0.09 -4.99 -10.07
C HIS A 250 0.07 -5.00 -11.59
N THR A 251 -0.49 -4.01 -12.27
CA THR A 251 -0.30 -3.81 -13.71
C THR A 251 1.18 -3.67 -14.06
N PHE A 252 1.93 -2.83 -13.33
CA PHE A 252 3.39 -2.75 -13.50
C PHE A 252 4.06 -4.13 -13.38
N ALA A 253 3.77 -4.86 -12.31
CA ALA A 253 4.38 -6.16 -12.08
C ALA A 253 4.06 -7.15 -13.22
N THR A 254 2.81 -7.18 -13.69
CA THR A 254 2.37 -8.05 -14.77
C THR A 254 3.01 -7.66 -16.11
N MET A 255 3.06 -6.36 -16.43
CA MET A 255 3.72 -5.88 -17.66
C MET A 255 5.20 -6.24 -17.67
N GLN A 256 5.91 -6.11 -16.54
CA GLN A 256 7.31 -6.48 -16.43
C GLN A 256 7.52 -8.00 -16.62
N VAL A 257 6.64 -8.83 -16.08
CA VAL A 257 6.68 -10.29 -16.29
C VAL A 257 6.44 -10.64 -17.75
N ILE A 258 5.43 -10.04 -18.39
CA ILE A 258 5.14 -10.24 -19.82
C ILE A 258 6.31 -9.78 -20.69
N ALA A 259 6.98 -8.69 -20.32
CA ALA A 259 8.18 -8.20 -21.01
C ALA A 259 9.44 -9.05 -20.75
N GLY A 260 9.33 -10.14 -19.99
CA GLY A 260 10.44 -11.06 -19.73
C GLY A 260 11.44 -10.56 -18.68
N THR A 261 11.05 -9.63 -17.82
CA THR A 261 11.88 -9.21 -16.71
C THR A 261 12.01 -10.38 -15.71
N ASP A 262 13.23 -10.71 -15.31
CA ASP A 262 13.45 -11.76 -14.34
C ASP A 262 12.85 -11.39 -12.96
N ILE A 263 12.46 -12.41 -12.21
CA ILE A 263 11.74 -12.23 -10.94
C ILE A 263 12.53 -11.49 -9.87
N ARG A 264 13.86 -11.58 -9.87
CA ARG A 264 14.73 -10.91 -8.89
C ARG A 264 14.79 -9.42 -9.19
N THR A 265 15.03 -9.05 -10.45
CA THR A 265 14.98 -7.66 -10.90
C THR A 265 13.62 -7.03 -10.59
N LEU A 266 12.53 -7.75 -10.86
CA LEU A 266 11.18 -7.28 -10.54
C LEU A 266 10.97 -7.08 -9.03
N GLN A 267 11.47 -8.00 -8.20
CA GLN A 267 11.38 -7.88 -6.74
C GLN A 267 12.16 -6.68 -6.22
N GLU A 268 13.33 -6.38 -6.76
CA GLU A 268 14.12 -5.21 -6.41
C GLU A 268 13.43 -3.91 -6.84
N LEU A 269 12.91 -3.84 -8.06
CA LEU A 269 12.12 -2.70 -8.54
C LEU A 269 10.90 -2.44 -7.65
N LEU A 270 10.22 -3.51 -7.24
CA LEU A 270 9.05 -3.41 -6.36
C LEU A 270 9.43 -3.17 -4.88
N GLY A 271 10.64 -3.46 -4.45
CA GLY A 271 11.04 -3.39 -3.04
C GLY A 271 10.24 -4.37 -2.18
N HIS A 272 10.13 -5.64 -2.60
CA HIS A 272 9.49 -6.70 -1.82
C HIS A 272 10.46 -7.22 -0.76
N ALA A 273 10.15 -7.01 0.52
CA ALA A 273 10.98 -7.41 1.67
C ALA A 273 10.89 -8.90 2.02
N SER A 274 10.27 -9.75 1.20
CA SER A 274 10.01 -11.14 1.55
C SER A 274 10.65 -12.10 0.54
N ILE A 275 11.87 -12.46 0.79
CA ILE A 275 12.30 -13.86 0.64
C ILE A 275 13.06 -14.22 1.92
N GLN A 276 12.46 -15.03 2.77
CA GLN A 276 13.18 -15.85 3.70
C GLN A 276 14.05 -16.81 2.87
N THR A 277 15.29 -16.47 2.67
CA THR A 277 16.39 -17.44 2.64
C THR A 277 17.71 -16.69 2.50
N THR A 278 18.57 -16.94 3.41
CA THR A 278 20.00 -16.66 3.42
C THR A 278 20.63 -17.22 2.14
N GLN A 279 20.83 -16.38 1.14
CA GLN A 279 21.79 -16.66 0.09
C GLN A 279 22.47 -15.36 -0.33
N ILE A 280 23.79 -15.45 -0.43
CA ILE A 280 24.74 -14.43 -0.86
C ILE A 280 24.22 -13.80 -2.17
N TYR A 281 23.71 -12.58 -2.07
CA TYR A 281 23.11 -11.88 -3.20
C TYR A 281 24.21 -11.28 -4.08
N THR A 282 24.29 -11.74 -5.29
CA THR A 282 24.77 -10.91 -6.38
C THR A 282 23.76 -9.79 -6.58
N HIS A 283 24.18 -8.57 -6.27
CA HIS A 283 23.37 -7.37 -6.55
C HIS A 283 22.99 -7.37 -8.02
N VAL A 284 21.67 -7.30 -8.31
CA VAL A 284 21.20 -7.00 -9.65
C VAL A 284 21.70 -5.59 -9.98
N GLY A 285 22.56 -5.46 -10.96
CA GLY A 285 23.20 -4.19 -11.32
C GLY A 285 22.16 -3.17 -11.80
N ASP A 286 22.44 -1.89 -11.63
CA ASP A 286 21.54 -0.83 -12.09
C ASP A 286 21.28 -0.91 -13.61
N LYS A 287 22.21 -1.44 -14.37
CA LYS A 287 22.07 -1.71 -15.83
C LYS A 287 20.90 -2.67 -16.12
N GLN A 288 20.77 -3.77 -15.38
CA GLN A 288 19.67 -4.74 -15.57
C GLN A 288 18.31 -4.14 -15.18
N LYS A 289 18.27 -3.30 -14.14
CA LYS A 289 17.06 -2.56 -13.78
C LYS A 289 16.69 -1.54 -14.87
N GLN A 290 17.66 -0.84 -15.43
CA GLN A 290 17.44 0.11 -16.53
C GLN A 290 16.91 -0.60 -17.78
N GLU A 291 17.51 -1.73 -18.17
CA GLU A 291 17.03 -2.53 -19.30
C GLU A 291 15.60 -3.02 -19.09
N ALA A 292 15.26 -3.48 -17.86
CA ALA A 292 13.90 -3.90 -17.51
C ALA A 292 12.90 -2.73 -17.63
N MET A 293 13.27 -1.56 -17.14
CA MET A 293 12.40 -0.37 -17.20
C MET A 293 12.19 0.13 -18.64
N ASN A 294 13.20 0.02 -19.50
CA ASN A 294 13.10 0.42 -20.90
C ASN A 294 12.24 -0.52 -21.76
N ARG A 295 11.97 -1.75 -21.30
CA ARG A 295 11.05 -2.69 -21.98
C ARG A 295 9.57 -2.32 -21.84
N VAL A 296 9.25 -1.56 -20.80
CA VAL A 296 7.86 -1.15 -20.47
C VAL A 296 7.82 0.37 -20.43
N VAL A 297 7.64 0.98 -21.60
CA VAL A 297 7.63 2.44 -21.76
C VAL A 297 6.18 2.93 -21.75
N PRO A 298 5.84 3.97 -20.94
CA PRO A 298 4.50 4.51 -20.91
C PRO A 298 4.12 5.17 -22.23
N LYS A 299 2.90 4.87 -22.69
CA LYS A 299 2.23 5.68 -23.70
C LYS A 299 1.56 6.86 -22.99
N LEU A 300 2.05 8.06 -23.28
CA LEU A 300 1.49 9.26 -22.66
C LEU A 300 0.11 9.57 -23.27
N PRO A 301 -0.87 9.99 -22.44
CA PRO A 301 -2.17 10.41 -22.93
C PRO A 301 -2.03 11.55 -23.95
N LYS A 302 -2.82 11.49 -25.03
CA LYS A 302 -2.83 12.54 -26.06
C LYS A 302 -3.17 13.92 -25.51
N SER A 303 -4.00 13.97 -24.47
CA SER A 303 -4.36 15.18 -23.76
C SER A 303 -3.19 15.89 -23.09
N VAL A 304 -2.18 15.14 -22.68
CA VAL A 304 -0.95 15.67 -22.06
C VAL A 304 0.04 16.15 -23.11
N LEU A 305 0.13 15.45 -24.26
CA LEU A 305 1.06 15.82 -25.34
C LEU A 305 0.65 17.09 -26.09
N ARG A 306 -0.64 17.46 -26.07
CA ARG A 306 -1.14 18.69 -26.71
C ARG A 306 -0.76 19.99 -25.98
N GLY A 307 -0.33 19.90 -24.71
CA GLY A 307 0.13 21.05 -23.93
C GLY A 307 1.57 21.47 -24.16
N THR A 308 2.34 20.76 -25.01
CA THR A 308 3.76 21.05 -25.28
C THR A 308 4.01 21.82 -26.57
N GLY A 309 2.94 22.22 -27.28
CA GLY A 309 3.03 22.97 -28.55
C GLY A 309 2.33 24.32 -28.42
N GLY A 310 2.92 25.22 -27.64
CA GLY A 310 2.51 26.61 -27.53
C GLY A 310 3.65 27.50 -27.15
#